data_90494e01ba9fe8f9289a6850641ddfd4
#
_entry.id   90494e01ba9fe8f9289a6850641ddfd4
#
_cell.length_a   1.000
_cell.length_b   1.000
_cell.length_c   1.000
_cell.angle_alpha   90.00
_cell.angle_beta   90.00
_cell.angle_gamma   90.00
#
_symmetry.space_group_name_H-M   'P 1'
#
loop_
_entity.id
_entity.type
_entity.pdbx_description
1 polymer ?
#
loop_
_entity_poly.entity_id
_entity_poly.type
_entity_poly.pdbx_seq_one_letter_code
_entity_poly.pdbx_strand_id
1 'polypeptide(L)'
;MQQVVYVASPESQQIHVWQLGAQGELTLLQVVEAPGQVQPMVIAPDRRHLYVGVRPAFRVISYRIDNKGLLTEAGSAPLPGSPTHLSTDRQGRFLFSASYSGASVSVSPIDENGLAGAPIQQLDGLEGCHSTNIDPTNTLVWAPCLKEDRIRLYDLSAAGELSAHQPADLTTVAGAGPRHMAFHPNQRFVYCVNELNSSVDVYQLNAPDGKPRRVQTLDAMPADFADTRWAADIHITPDGRFLYTSDRTASLLSIFQVSEDGSVLSLSGHQPTETQPRGFNIDHRGEFLISAGQKSRHIEVYRINAADGALQPLARYAVGQGPMWVSILALG
;
A
#
# COMPACT_ATOMS: atom_id res chain seq x y z
N MET A 1 13.18 -12.33 15.00
CA MET A 1 11.96 -11.53 14.71
C MET A 1 10.97 -12.43 14.02
N GLN A 2 9.86 -12.73 14.67
CA GLN A 2 8.76 -13.50 14.09
C GLN A 2 7.90 -12.55 13.25
N GLN A 3 7.40 -13.01 12.10
CA GLN A 3 6.57 -12.19 11.22
C GLN A 3 5.27 -12.91 10.88
N VAL A 4 4.21 -12.14 10.73
CA VAL A 4 2.87 -12.62 10.39
C VAL A 4 2.38 -11.89 9.15
N VAL A 5 1.78 -12.64 8.23
CA VAL A 5 1.26 -12.14 6.96
C VAL A 5 -0.26 -12.19 6.98
N TYR A 6 -0.90 -11.06 6.68
CA TYR A 6 -2.34 -10.93 6.53
C TYR A 6 -2.68 -10.75 5.06
N VAL A 7 -3.59 -11.58 4.55
CA VAL A 7 -4.05 -11.53 3.15
C VAL A 7 -5.56 -11.32 3.11
N ALA A 8 -6.00 -10.24 2.50
CA ALA A 8 -7.42 -9.93 2.34
C ALA A 8 -7.95 -10.50 1.01
N SER A 9 -9.02 -11.29 1.10
CA SER A 9 -9.72 -11.88 -0.03
C SER A 9 -11.19 -11.42 -0.02
N PRO A 10 -11.52 -10.31 -0.74
CA PRO A 10 -12.83 -9.67 -0.63
C PRO A 10 -13.99 -10.54 -1.10
N GLU A 11 -13.84 -11.31 -2.17
CA GLU A 11 -14.93 -12.14 -2.70
C GLU A 11 -15.32 -13.26 -1.74
N SER A 12 -14.39 -13.78 -0.94
CA SER A 12 -14.64 -14.75 0.13
C SER A 12 -14.96 -14.09 1.48
N GLN A 13 -14.82 -12.76 1.60
CA GLN A 13 -14.97 -12.02 2.86
C GLN A 13 -14.07 -12.58 3.97
N GLN A 14 -12.81 -12.90 3.63
CA GLN A 14 -11.88 -13.56 4.53
C GLN A 14 -10.54 -12.82 4.61
N ILE A 15 -9.93 -12.92 5.80
CA ILE A 15 -8.52 -12.58 6.01
C ILE A 15 -7.80 -13.86 6.43
N HIS A 16 -6.80 -14.27 5.64
CA HIS A 16 -5.91 -15.37 5.98
C HIS A 16 -4.71 -14.84 6.76
N VAL A 17 -4.43 -15.46 7.89
CA VAL A 17 -3.32 -15.11 8.79
C VAL A 17 -2.28 -16.21 8.73
N TRP A 18 -1.06 -15.88 8.33
CA TRP A 18 0.03 -16.81 8.13
C TRP A 18 1.24 -16.44 8.97
N GLN A 19 1.93 -17.43 9.51
CA GLN A 19 3.27 -17.24 10.05
C GLN A 19 4.28 -17.35 8.91
N LEU A 20 5.18 -16.37 8.82
CA LEU A 20 6.31 -16.40 7.87
C LEU A 20 7.54 -16.99 8.57
N GLY A 21 7.99 -18.12 8.08
CA GLY A 21 9.17 -18.81 8.60
C GLY A 21 10.49 -18.26 8.07
N ALA A 22 11.58 -18.72 8.64
CA ALA A 22 12.93 -18.20 8.34
C ALA A 22 13.41 -18.52 6.91
N GLN A 23 12.83 -19.52 6.27
CA GLN A 23 13.17 -19.90 4.89
C GLN A 23 12.12 -19.44 3.86
N GLY A 24 11.12 -18.65 4.29
CA GLY A 24 10.04 -18.14 3.43
C GLY A 24 8.82 -19.05 3.39
N GLU A 25 8.79 -20.11 4.17
CA GLU A 25 7.62 -20.98 4.29
C GLU A 25 6.49 -20.26 5.05
N LEU A 26 5.24 -20.51 4.64
CA LEU A 26 4.06 -20.00 5.32
C LEU A 26 3.31 -21.11 6.02
N THR A 27 2.94 -20.88 7.28
CA THR A 27 2.09 -21.75 8.07
C THR A 27 0.79 -21.03 8.38
N LEU A 28 -0.36 -21.59 7.99
CA LEU A 28 -1.67 -20.98 8.26
C LEU A 28 -1.98 -21.02 9.76
N LEU A 29 -2.23 -19.87 10.34
CA LEU A 29 -2.57 -19.71 11.74
C LEU A 29 -4.08 -19.52 11.97
N GLN A 30 -4.75 -18.76 11.08
CA GLN A 30 -6.15 -18.38 11.25
C GLN A 30 -6.77 -18.00 9.90
N VAL A 31 -8.06 -18.29 9.75
CA VAL A 31 -8.91 -17.71 8.71
C VAL A 31 -9.99 -16.90 9.42
N VAL A 32 -10.03 -15.60 9.20
CA VAL A 32 -11.00 -14.69 9.81
C VAL A 32 -12.15 -14.46 8.83
N GLU A 33 -13.36 -14.78 9.25
CA GLU A 33 -14.57 -14.39 8.54
C GLU A 33 -14.87 -12.92 8.89
N ALA A 34 -14.88 -12.06 7.87
CA ALA A 34 -15.11 -10.63 8.06
C ALA A 34 -16.56 -10.26 7.76
N PRO A 35 -17.06 -9.15 8.33
CA PRO A 35 -18.46 -8.73 8.14
C PRO A 35 -18.72 -8.02 6.81
N GLY A 36 -17.93 -8.28 5.79
CA GLY A 36 -18.06 -7.68 4.46
C GLY A 36 -16.88 -7.99 3.55
N GLN A 37 -16.91 -7.44 2.35
CA GLN A 37 -15.80 -7.56 1.41
C GLN A 37 -14.61 -6.75 1.91
N VAL A 38 -13.59 -7.46 2.39
CA VAL A 38 -12.36 -6.86 2.93
C VAL A 38 -11.47 -6.42 1.78
N GLN A 39 -10.99 -5.16 1.81
CA GLN A 39 -10.11 -4.66 0.77
C GLN A 39 -8.84 -4.05 1.36
N PRO A 40 -8.78 -2.72 1.69
CA PRO A 40 -7.57 -2.18 2.25
C PRO A 40 -7.38 -2.61 3.69
N MET A 41 -6.13 -2.82 4.06
CA MET A 41 -5.73 -3.06 5.44
C MET A 41 -4.56 -2.16 5.80
N VAL A 42 -4.49 -1.72 7.05
CA VAL A 42 -3.32 -1.04 7.60
C VAL A 42 -3.06 -1.50 9.03
N ILE A 43 -1.82 -1.86 9.31
CA ILE A 43 -1.34 -2.17 10.66
C ILE A 43 -1.06 -0.86 11.38
N ALA A 44 -1.60 -0.71 12.58
CA ALA A 44 -1.36 0.47 13.41
C ALA A 44 0.12 0.57 13.82
N PRO A 45 0.66 1.78 14.07
CA PRO A 45 2.03 1.96 14.53
C PRO A 45 2.34 1.25 15.86
N ASP A 46 1.32 1.02 16.70
CA ASP A 46 1.46 0.27 17.96
C ASP A 46 1.66 -1.25 17.76
N ARG A 47 1.45 -1.77 16.53
CA ARG A 47 1.52 -3.19 16.16
C ARG A 47 0.52 -4.09 16.90
N ARG A 48 -0.50 -3.51 17.49
CA ARG A 48 -1.55 -4.21 18.27
C ARG A 48 -2.92 -4.13 17.62
N HIS A 49 -3.03 -3.38 16.53
CA HIS A 49 -4.29 -3.20 15.81
C HIS A 49 -4.08 -3.32 14.29
N LEU A 50 -5.08 -3.89 13.64
CA LEU A 50 -5.23 -3.92 12.19
C LEU A 50 -6.56 -3.26 11.84
N TYR A 51 -6.52 -2.24 10.99
CA TYR A 51 -7.74 -1.61 10.46
C TYR A 51 -8.02 -2.14 9.07
N VAL A 52 -9.27 -2.53 8.84
CA VAL A 52 -9.72 -3.16 7.61
C VAL A 52 -10.94 -2.43 7.07
N GLY A 53 -10.83 -1.93 5.84
CA GLY A 53 -11.96 -1.35 5.15
C GLY A 53 -12.83 -2.42 4.51
N VAL A 54 -14.14 -2.33 4.69
CA VAL A 54 -15.10 -3.28 4.13
C VAL A 54 -16.20 -2.58 3.34
N ARG A 55 -16.77 -3.31 2.41
CA ARG A 55 -17.93 -2.92 1.61
C ARG A 55 -18.91 -4.10 1.52
N PRO A 56 -20.18 -3.92 1.15
CA PRO A 56 -20.82 -2.69 0.63
C PRO A 56 -21.25 -1.71 1.70
N ALA A 57 -21.12 -2.04 2.98
CA ALA A 57 -21.60 -1.21 4.08
C ALA A 57 -20.63 -0.06 4.45
N PHE A 58 -19.58 0.17 3.71
CA PHE A 58 -18.56 1.23 3.89
C PHE A 58 -18.21 1.45 5.37
N ARG A 59 -17.45 0.52 5.91
CA ARG A 59 -17.03 0.56 7.32
C ARG A 59 -15.53 0.31 7.44
N VAL A 60 -14.95 0.76 8.54
CA VAL A 60 -13.66 0.28 9.02
C VAL A 60 -13.89 -0.64 10.21
N ILE A 61 -13.27 -1.81 10.14
CA ILE A 61 -13.26 -2.78 11.25
C ILE A 61 -11.91 -2.68 11.94
N SER A 62 -11.94 -2.50 13.27
CA SER A 62 -10.73 -2.52 14.11
C SER A 62 -10.55 -3.90 14.71
N TYR A 63 -9.45 -4.58 14.36
CA TYR A 63 -9.05 -5.86 14.94
C TYR A 63 -7.93 -5.64 15.93
N ARG A 64 -7.99 -6.32 17.09
CA ARG A 64 -6.84 -6.48 17.97
C ARG A 64 -5.95 -7.60 17.46
N ILE A 65 -4.65 -7.39 17.57
CA ILE A 65 -3.62 -8.37 17.24
C ILE A 65 -3.02 -8.88 18.54
N ASP A 66 -3.06 -10.18 18.77
CA ASP A 66 -2.45 -10.78 19.95
C ASP A 66 -0.94 -11.00 19.78
N ASN A 67 -0.29 -11.56 20.79
CA ASN A 67 1.15 -11.84 20.78
C ASN A 67 1.61 -12.92 19.77
N LYS A 68 0.67 -13.63 19.14
CA LYS A 68 0.91 -14.60 18.07
C LYS A 68 0.53 -14.05 16.69
N GLY A 69 0.00 -12.84 16.63
CA GLY A 69 -0.48 -12.21 15.40
C GLY A 69 -1.92 -12.56 15.03
N LEU A 70 -2.66 -13.24 15.92
CA LEU A 70 -4.06 -13.60 15.66
C LEU A 70 -4.98 -12.40 15.83
N LEU A 71 -6.05 -12.36 15.04
CA LEU A 71 -6.99 -11.26 14.97
C LEU A 71 -8.25 -11.56 15.76
N THR A 72 -8.71 -10.54 16.53
CA THR A 72 -10.02 -10.53 17.17
C THR A 72 -10.70 -9.20 16.87
N GLU A 73 -11.93 -9.24 16.34
CA GLU A 73 -12.71 -8.03 16.08
C GLU A 73 -12.96 -7.29 17.39
N ALA A 74 -12.67 -5.98 17.40
CA ALA A 74 -12.79 -5.14 18.61
C ALA A 74 -13.77 -4.00 18.42
N GLY A 75 -14.08 -3.60 17.22
CA GLY A 75 -15.02 -2.53 16.94
C GLY A 75 -15.16 -2.23 15.46
N SER A 76 -16.11 -1.39 15.12
CA SER A 76 -16.29 -0.90 13.76
C SER A 76 -16.86 0.51 13.76
N ALA A 77 -16.55 1.27 12.73
CA ALA A 77 -17.08 2.62 12.53
C ALA A 77 -17.48 2.84 11.07
N PRO A 78 -18.44 3.74 10.80
CA PRO A 78 -18.83 4.04 9.42
C PRO A 78 -17.74 4.80 8.68
N LEU A 79 -17.68 4.63 7.36
CA LEU A 79 -16.90 5.44 6.44
C LEU A 79 -17.86 6.15 5.47
N PRO A 80 -17.52 7.37 5.00
CA PRO A 80 -18.41 8.12 4.13
C PRO A 80 -18.46 7.59 2.70
N GLY A 81 -17.47 6.79 2.30
CA GLY A 81 -17.37 6.21 0.96
C GLY A 81 -16.76 4.83 0.98
N SER A 82 -16.81 4.15 -0.18
CA SER A 82 -16.18 2.84 -0.36
C SER A 82 -14.68 2.91 -0.10
N PRO A 83 -14.14 2.20 0.91
CA PRO A 83 -12.73 2.30 1.24
C PRO A 83 -11.87 1.66 0.15
N THR A 84 -10.97 2.43 -0.42
CA THR A 84 -9.99 1.98 -1.42
C THR A 84 -8.60 1.80 -0.80
N HIS A 85 -8.24 2.67 0.14
CA HIS A 85 -6.96 2.66 0.83
C HIS A 85 -7.14 3.18 2.26
N LEU A 86 -6.43 2.59 3.20
CA LEU A 86 -6.35 3.05 4.58
C LEU A 86 -4.90 3.33 4.94
N SER A 87 -4.70 4.39 5.71
CA SER A 87 -3.42 4.70 6.36
C SER A 87 -3.65 5.31 7.73
N THR A 88 -2.60 5.38 8.54
CA THR A 88 -2.65 6.09 9.82
C THR A 88 -1.60 7.18 9.85
N ASP A 89 -1.78 8.17 10.70
CA ASP A 89 -0.67 9.03 11.05
C ASP A 89 0.41 8.22 11.80
N ARG A 90 1.62 8.74 11.88
CA ARG A 90 2.76 7.99 12.42
C ARG A 90 2.67 7.74 13.93
N GLN A 91 1.78 8.46 14.61
CA GLN A 91 1.53 8.29 16.05
C GLN A 91 0.32 7.39 16.33
N GLY A 92 -0.41 6.95 15.29
CA GLY A 92 -1.60 6.09 15.44
C GLY A 92 -2.79 6.77 16.09
N ARG A 93 -2.93 8.09 15.91
CA ARG A 93 -4.05 8.87 16.48
C ARG A 93 -5.19 9.10 15.49
N PHE A 94 -4.88 9.02 14.19
CA PHE A 94 -5.85 9.26 13.11
C PHE A 94 -5.73 8.20 12.04
N LEU A 95 -6.90 7.80 11.51
CA LEU A 95 -7.04 6.92 10.37
C LEU A 95 -7.50 7.74 9.16
N PHE A 96 -6.85 7.55 8.03
CA PHE A 96 -7.22 8.17 6.75
C PHE A 96 -7.80 7.11 5.81
N SER A 97 -8.93 7.41 5.18
CA SER A 97 -9.55 6.55 4.18
C SER A 97 -9.67 7.31 2.87
N ALA A 98 -9.06 6.78 1.82
CA ALA A 98 -9.28 7.25 0.46
C ALA A 98 -10.41 6.45 -0.17
N SER A 99 -11.32 7.13 -0.87
CA SER A 99 -12.40 6.53 -1.64
C SER A 99 -12.29 6.91 -3.10
N TYR A 100 -11.96 5.94 -3.95
CA TYR A 100 -11.84 6.11 -5.39
C TYR A 100 -13.20 6.47 -6.02
N SER A 101 -14.22 5.66 -5.74
CA SER A 101 -15.57 5.87 -6.28
C SER A 101 -16.30 7.03 -5.63
N GLY A 102 -15.99 7.33 -4.36
CA GLY A 102 -16.57 8.46 -3.64
C GLY A 102 -15.83 9.79 -3.86
N ALA A 103 -14.72 9.78 -4.60
CA ALA A 103 -13.88 10.95 -4.86
C ALA A 103 -13.58 11.76 -3.58
N SER A 104 -13.17 11.06 -2.51
CA SER A 104 -13.04 11.68 -1.19
C SER A 104 -11.90 11.09 -0.36
N VAL A 105 -11.49 11.87 0.64
CA VAL A 105 -10.64 11.43 1.75
C VAL A 105 -11.35 11.76 3.04
N SER A 106 -11.36 10.83 4.00
CA SER A 106 -11.88 11.06 5.34
C SER A 106 -10.82 10.85 6.40
N VAL A 107 -10.98 11.54 7.52
CA VAL A 107 -10.13 11.42 8.71
C VAL A 107 -11.00 10.96 9.87
N SER A 108 -10.60 9.87 10.50
CA SER A 108 -11.27 9.32 11.69
C SER A 108 -10.31 9.32 12.88
N PRO A 109 -10.76 9.65 14.09
CA PRO A 109 -9.92 9.54 15.28
C PRO A 109 -9.72 8.06 15.64
N ILE A 110 -8.58 7.74 16.23
CA ILE A 110 -8.30 6.47 16.87
C ILE A 110 -8.26 6.74 18.37
N ASP A 111 -9.08 6.04 19.13
CA ASP A 111 -9.18 6.25 20.58
C ASP A 111 -8.01 5.62 21.36
N GLU A 112 -8.00 5.81 22.66
CA GLU A 112 -6.98 5.27 23.58
C GLU A 112 -6.92 3.73 23.61
N ASN A 113 -7.99 3.06 23.18
CA ASN A 113 -8.06 1.60 23.07
C ASN A 113 -7.66 1.11 21.67
N GLY A 114 -7.23 2.00 20.77
CA GLY A 114 -6.84 1.70 19.41
C GLY A 114 -8.02 1.46 18.46
N LEU A 115 -9.23 1.91 18.81
CA LEU A 115 -10.41 1.75 17.97
C LEU A 115 -10.64 2.98 17.10
N ALA A 116 -10.81 2.76 15.80
CA ALA A 116 -11.18 3.82 14.87
C ALA A 116 -12.63 4.24 15.08
N GLY A 117 -12.85 5.56 15.19
CA GLY A 117 -14.17 6.16 15.35
C GLY A 117 -14.77 6.66 14.04
N ALA A 118 -15.94 7.31 14.16
CA ALA A 118 -16.58 7.96 13.01
C ALA A 118 -15.72 9.12 12.49
N PRO A 119 -15.80 9.46 11.18
CA PRO A 119 -15.01 10.54 10.59
C PRO A 119 -15.29 11.89 11.26
N ILE A 120 -14.20 12.65 11.49
CA ILE A 120 -14.25 14.04 11.97
C ILE A 120 -14.05 15.04 10.83
N GLN A 121 -13.55 14.60 9.68
CA GLN A 121 -13.39 15.43 8.50
C GLN A 121 -13.59 14.57 7.24
N GLN A 122 -14.18 15.19 6.22
CA GLN A 122 -14.28 14.64 4.87
C GLN A 122 -13.92 15.73 3.86
N LEU A 123 -13.04 15.39 2.93
CA LEU A 123 -12.68 16.21 1.78
C LEU A 123 -13.27 15.56 0.54
N ASP A 124 -14.04 16.31 -0.24
CA ASP A 124 -14.68 15.85 -1.48
C ASP A 124 -14.02 16.46 -2.71
N GLY A 125 -14.35 15.92 -3.88
CA GLY A 125 -13.82 16.41 -5.16
C GLY A 125 -12.42 15.94 -5.49
N LEU A 126 -11.97 14.84 -4.87
CA LEU A 126 -10.68 14.19 -5.17
C LEU A 126 -10.94 13.02 -6.13
N GLU A 127 -11.06 13.33 -7.41
CA GLU A 127 -11.48 12.36 -8.44
C GLU A 127 -10.50 11.19 -8.60
N GLY A 128 -10.99 9.99 -8.29
CA GLY A 128 -10.19 8.78 -8.34
C GLY A 128 -9.08 8.73 -7.29
N CYS A 129 -9.28 9.35 -6.11
CA CYS A 129 -8.30 9.28 -5.02
C CYS A 129 -8.08 7.83 -4.62
N HIS A 130 -6.85 7.33 -4.81
CA HIS A 130 -6.55 5.92 -4.65
C HIS A 130 -5.78 5.59 -3.38
N SER A 131 -5.08 6.55 -2.80
CA SER A 131 -4.34 6.34 -1.55
C SER A 131 -4.12 7.64 -0.79
N THR A 132 -3.83 7.50 0.50
CA THR A 132 -3.37 8.57 1.38
C THR A 132 -2.03 8.14 1.98
N ASN A 133 -1.02 8.97 1.84
CA ASN A 133 0.35 8.64 2.21
C ASN A 133 0.90 9.74 3.11
N ILE A 134 1.18 9.38 4.36
CA ILE A 134 1.66 10.32 5.37
C ILE A 134 3.18 10.40 5.27
N ASP A 135 3.71 11.59 5.11
CA ASP A 135 5.15 11.80 4.98
C ASP A 135 5.92 11.45 6.27
N PRO A 136 7.25 11.26 6.20
CA PRO A 136 8.05 10.90 7.37
C PRO A 136 8.00 11.91 8.51
N THR A 137 7.70 13.18 8.23
CA THR A 137 7.60 14.23 9.27
C THR A 137 6.26 14.25 9.99
N ASN A 138 5.27 13.46 9.51
CA ASN A 138 3.91 13.41 10.03
C ASN A 138 3.16 14.75 9.89
N THR A 139 3.50 15.55 8.90
CA THR A 139 2.94 16.89 8.69
C THR A 139 2.33 17.09 7.30
N LEU A 140 2.61 16.21 6.36
CA LEU A 140 2.15 16.32 4.98
C LEU A 140 1.51 15.00 4.52
N VAL A 141 0.35 15.10 3.89
CA VAL A 141 -0.38 13.97 3.30
C VAL A 141 -0.36 14.09 1.78
N TRP A 142 0.07 13.02 1.12
CA TRP A 142 0.09 12.88 -0.32
C TRP A 142 -1.09 12.01 -0.76
N ALA A 143 -1.98 12.55 -1.56
CA ALA A 143 -3.20 11.89 -2.02
C ALA A 143 -3.23 11.79 -3.56
N PRO A 144 -2.71 10.69 -4.14
CA PRO A 144 -2.81 10.45 -5.58
C PRO A 144 -4.27 10.38 -6.04
N CYS A 145 -4.62 11.25 -6.98
CA CYS A 145 -5.93 11.34 -7.61
C CYS A 145 -5.81 10.87 -9.07
N LEU A 146 -6.06 9.58 -9.28
CA LEU A 146 -5.80 8.86 -10.52
C LEU A 146 -6.48 9.52 -11.73
N LYS A 147 -7.73 9.93 -11.58
CA LYS A 147 -8.53 10.56 -12.66
C LYS A 147 -8.15 12.01 -12.94
N GLU A 148 -7.37 12.62 -12.08
CA GLU A 148 -6.93 14.01 -12.23
C GLU A 148 -5.49 14.13 -12.77
N ASP A 149 -4.74 13.03 -12.88
CA ASP A 149 -3.32 13.02 -13.22
C ASP A 149 -2.50 13.93 -12.30
N ARG A 150 -2.82 13.89 -10.99
CA ARG A 150 -2.11 14.68 -9.98
C ARG A 150 -2.12 14.02 -8.63
N ILE A 151 -1.17 14.42 -7.80
CA ILE A 151 -1.11 14.10 -6.39
C ILE A 151 -1.50 15.35 -5.62
N ARG A 152 -2.61 15.30 -4.89
CA ARG A 152 -3.04 16.39 -3.99
C ARG A 152 -2.20 16.36 -2.73
N LEU A 153 -1.86 17.55 -2.22
CA LEU A 153 -1.04 17.71 -1.01
C LEU A 153 -1.83 18.46 0.06
N TYR A 154 -1.79 17.94 1.28
CA TYR A 154 -2.47 18.51 2.43
C TYR A 154 -1.54 18.62 3.62
N ASP A 155 -1.55 19.76 4.31
CA ASP A 155 -0.95 19.89 5.63
C ASP A 155 -1.79 19.13 6.65
N LEU A 156 -1.13 18.38 7.53
CA LEU A 156 -1.75 17.64 8.62
C LEU A 156 -1.46 18.34 9.95
N SER A 157 -2.51 18.83 10.59
CA SER A 157 -2.39 19.44 11.92
C SER A 157 -2.26 18.41 13.03
N ALA A 158 -1.81 18.83 14.20
CA ALA A 158 -1.76 17.99 15.40
C ALA A 158 -3.14 17.47 15.84
N ALA A 159 -4.23 18.13 15.44
CA ALA A 159 -5.60 17.73 15.70
C ALA A 159 -6.19 16.79 14.63
N GLY A 160 -5.40 16.42 13.61
CA GLY A 160 -5.85 15.53 12.53
C GLY A 160 -6.57 16.26 11.40
N GLU A 161 -6.57 17.58 11.39
CA GLU A 161 -7.20 18.37 10.34
C GLU A 161 -6.29 18.46 9.11
N LEU A 162 -6.88 18.25 7.93
CA LEU A 162 -6.24 18.42 6.63
C LEU A 162 -6.62 19.77 6.03
N SER A 163 -5.63 20.52 5.58
CA SER A 163 -5.80 21.76 4.84
C SER A 163 -4.88 21.77 3.61
N ALA A 164 -5.28 22.47 2.54
CA ALA A 164 -4.50 22.48 1.30
C ALA A 164 -3.09 23.01 1.53
N HIS A 165 -2.09 22.24 1.08
CA HIS A 165 -0.68 22.63 1.10
C HIS A 165 -0.36 23.68 0.00
N GLN A 166 0.83 24.27 0.05
CA GLN A 166 1.39 25.09 -1.02
C GLN A 166 2.75 24.55 -1.48
N PRO A 167 2.82 23.95 -2.70
CA PRO A 167 1.76 23.84 -3.73
C PRO A 167 0.63 22.87 -3.32
N ALA A 168 -0.58 23.11 -3.84
CA ALA A 168 -1.75 22.29 -3.51
C ALA A 168 -1.71 20.90 -4.17
N ASP A 169 -0.94 20.76 -5.25
CA ASP A 169 -0.78 19.49 -5.96
C ASP A 169 0.51 19.43 -6.78
N LEU A 170 0.86 18.22 -7.20
CA LEU A 170 1.92 17.92 -8.15
C LEU A 170 1.31 17.17 -9.34
N THR A 171 1.52 17.69 -10.55
CA THR A 171 1.02 17.08 -11.78
C THR A 171 1.91 15.92 -12.23
N THR A 172 1.30 14.84 -12.73
CA THR A 172 1.98 13.77 -13.43
C THR A 172 2.01 14.04 -14.94
N VAL A 173 2.59 13.12 -15.70
CA VAL A 173 2.38 13.09 -17.15
C VAL A 173 0.89 12.82 -17.41
N ALA A 174 0.33 13.50 -18.40
CA ALA A 174 -1.08 13.31 -18.78
C ALA A 174 -1.38 11.85 -19.12
N GLY A 175 -2.44 11.30 -18.55
CA GLY A 175 -2.83 9.90 -18.71
C GLY A 175 -2.05 8.91 -17.85
N ALA A 176 -1.18 9.35 -16.95
CA ALA A 176 -0.41 8.47 -16.08
C ALA A 176 -1.27 7.75 -15.03
N GLY A 177 -2.15 8.47 -14.35
CA GLY A 177 -3.03 7.93 -13.31
C GLY A 177 -2.30 7.50 -12.04
N PRO A 178 -1.83 8.45 -11.20
CA PRO A 178 -1.10 8.13 -9.97
C PRO A 178 -1.97 7.34 -9.00
N ARG A 179 -1.37 6.33 -8.32
CA ARG A 179 -2.14 5.34 -7.57
C ARG A 179 -1.65 5.11 -6.15
N HIS A 180 -0.55 4.40 -5.97
CA HIS A 180 0.07 4.06 -4.68
C HIS A 180 1.49 4.61 -4.60
N MET A 181 1.99 4.79 -3.38
CA MET A 181 3.29 5.40 -3.12
C MET A 181 4.10 4.58 -2.11
N ALA A 182 5.43 4.72 -2.20
CA ALA A 182 6.37 4.15 -1.23
C ALA A 182 7.44 5.19 -0.89
N PHE A 183 7.64 5.45 0.40
CA PHE A 183 8.69 6.35 0.88
C PHE A 183 10.03 5.64 1.00
N HIS A 184 11.08 6.28 0.56
CA HIS A 184 12.44 5.79 0.79
C HIS A 184 12.79 5.89 2.28
N PRO A 185 13.47 4.87 2.86
CA PRO A 185 13.83 4.89 4.29
C PRO A 185 14.74 6.04 4.71
N ASN A 186 15.47 6.69 3.76
CA ASN A 186 16.26 7.90 4.05
C ASN A 186 15.41 9.16 4.27
N GLN A 187 14.07 9.08 4.06
CA GLN A 187 13.11 10.16 4.26
C GLN A 187 13.30 11.37 3.33
N ARG A 188 13.97 11.20 2.19
CA ARG A 188 14.25 12.27 1.22
C ARG A 188 13.48 12.11 -0.09
N PHE A 189 13.03 10.90 -0.41
CA PHE A 189 12.34 10.58 -1.66
C PHE A 189 11.10 9.74 -1.42
N VAL A 190 10.14 9.87 -2.35
CA VAL A 190 8.95 9.02 -2.44
C VAL A 190 8.72 8.64 -3.89
N TYR A 191 8.22 7.44 -4.09
CA TYR A 191 7.96 6.85 -5.41
C TYR A 191 6.47 6.62 -5.58
N CYS A 192 5.94 6.94 -6.76
CA CYS A 192 4.53 6.73 -7.10
C CYS A 192 4.40 5.86 -8.33
N VAL A 193 3.66 4.77 -8.23
CA VAL A 193 3.27 3.96 -9.38
C VAL A 193 2.03 4.57 -10.03
N ASN A 194 2.06 4.69 -11.36
CA ASN A 194 0.96 5.20 -12.15
C ASN A 194 0.22 4.04 -12.81
N GLU A 195 -1.10 3.94 -12.57
CA GLU A 195 -1.92 2.80 -13.01
C GLU A 195 -2.06 2.69 -14.53
N LEU A 196 -2.28 3.82 -15.20
CA LEU A 196 -2.76 3.82 -16.59
C LEU A 196 -1.65 3.66 -17.62
N ASN A 197 -0.43 4.06 -17.31
CA ASN A 197 0.72 3.92 -18.20
C ASN A 197 1.84 3.05 -17.62
N SER A 198 1.66 2.48 -16.44
CA SER A 198 2.63 1.64 -15.72
C SER A 198 4.01 2.29 -15.59
N SER A 199 4.04 3.61 -15.41
CA SER A 199 5.26 4.34 -15.09
C SER A 199 5.44 4.49 -13.58
N VAL A 200 6.66 4.84 -13.18
CA VAL A 200 6.99 5.22 -11.80
C VAL A 200 7.57 6.62 -11.82
N ASP A 201 7.03 7.48 -10.97
CA ASP A 201 7.56 8.82 -10.72
C ASP A 201 8.37 8.83 -9.43
N VAL A 202 9.50 9.52 -9.46
CA VAL A 202 10.34 9.79 -8.30
C VAL A 202 10.16 11.24 -7.88
N TYR A 203 9.80 11.47 -6.62
CA TYR A 203 9.66 12.80 -6.05
C TYR A 203 10.69 13.02 -4.95
N GLN A 204 11.37 14.15 -5.00
CA GLN A 204 12.14 14.66 -3.89
C GLN A 204 11.19 15.34 -2.91
N LEU A 205 11.23 14.94 -1.63
CA LEU A 205 10.31 15.49 -0.61
C LEU A 205 10.60 16.93 -0.27
N ASN A 206 11.85 17.28 -0.20
CA ASN A 206 12.33 18.59 0.24
C ASN A 206 13.44 19.07 -0.68
N ALA A 207 13.09 19.72 -1.78
CA ALA A 207 14.06 20.34 -2.68
C ALA A 207 14.70 21.59 -2.02
N PRO A 208 15.75 22.20 -2.61
CA PRO A 208 16.42 23.38 -2.03
C PRO A 208 15.51 24.57 -1.75
N ASP A 209 14.37 24.68 -2.46
CA ASP A 209 13.33 25.69 -2.23
C ASP A 209 12.29 25.28 -1.15
N GLY A 210 12.50 24.14 -0.49
CA GLY A 210 11.62 23.62 0.53
C GLY A 210 10.34 22.94 0.01
N LYS A 211 10.20 22.79 -1.32
CA LYS A 211 8.99 22.23 -1.94
C LYS A 211 9.24 20.85 -2.51
N PRO A 212 8.23 19.95 -2.49
CA PRO A 212 8.35 18.66 -3.16
C PRO A 212 8.34 18.86 -4.69
N ARG A 213 9.08 18.02 -5.41
CA ARG A 213 9.07 18.01 -6.88
C ARG A 213 9.43 16.66 -7.48
N ARG A 214 8.87 16.40 -8.65
CA ARG A 214 9.23 15.21 -9.45
C ARG A 214 10.62 15.39 -10.06
N VAL A 215 11.46 14.37 -9.92
CA VAL A 215 12.85 14.37 -10.42
C VAL A 215 13.12 13.32 -11.48
N GLN A 216 12.27 12.28 -11.58
CA GLN A 216 12.39 11.23 -12.59
C GLN A 216 11.00 10.65 -12.92
N THR A 217 10.83 10.20 -14.15
CA THR A 217 9.74 9.34 -14.61
C THR A 217 10.35 8.23 -15.45
N LEU A 218 9.99 6.96 -15.20
CA LEU A 218 10.45 5.86 -16.03
C LEU A 218 9.36 4.80 -16.23
N ASP A 219 9.47 4.07 -17.35
CA ASP A 219 8.58 2.96 -17.68
C ASP A 219 8.93 1.73 -16.84
N ALA A 220 7.93 1.07 -16.28
CA ALA A 220 8.10 -0.17 -15.52
C ALA A 220 7.97 -1.43 -16.39
N MET A 221 7.48 -1.31 -17.63
CA MET A 221 7.14 -2.45 -18.45
C MET A 221 8.29 -2.89 -19.37
N PRO A 222 8.28 -4.16 -19.82
CA PRO A 222 9.16 -4.59 -20.89
C PRO A 222 9.00 -3.72 -22.15
N ALA A 223 10.10 -3.48 -22.87
CA ALA A 223 10.11 -2.57 -24.01
C ALA A 223 9.18 -3.00 -25.16
N ASP A 224 8.88 -4.29 -25.25
CA ASP A 224 8.00 -4.90 -26.27
C ASP A 224 6.57 -5.11 -25.79
N PHE A 225 6.22 -4.67 -24.56
CA PHE A 225 4.87 -4.82 -24.03
C PHE A 225 3.89 -3.90 -24.76
N ALA A 226 2.94 -4.48 -25.48
CA ALA A 226 2.01 -3.77 -26.36
C ALA A 226 0.55 -3.77 -25.87
N ASP A 227 0.22 -4.55 -24.83
CA ASP A 227 -1.13 -4.62 -24.29
C ASP A 227 -1.47 -3.43 -23.38
N THR A 228 -2.72 -3.38 -22.93
CA THR A 228 -3.19 -2.35 -21.99
C THR A 228 -2.41 -2.43 -20.68
N ARG A 229 -1.82 -1.32 -20.30
CA ARG A 229 -1.09 -1.18 -19.04
C ARG A 229 -2.05 -1.01 -17.87
N TRP A 230 -1.76 -1.67 -16.75
CA TRP A 230 -2.65 -1.67 -15.60
C TRP A 230 -1.89 -1.92 -14.29
N ALA A 231 -0.98 -1.01 -13.97
CA ALA A 231 -0.19 -1.12 -12.75
C ALA A 231 -1.04 -1.02 -11.49
N ALA A 232 -0.55 -1.54 -10.39
CA ALA A 232 -1.31 -1.57 -9.14
C ALA A 232 -0.51 -1.11 -7.93
N ASP A 233 0.46 -1.86 -7.47
CA ASP A 233 1.09 -1.67 -6.18
C ASP A 233 2.59 -1.36 -6.30
N ILE A 234 3.16 -0.81 -5.23
CA ILE A 234 4.56 -0.40 -5.16
C ILE A 234 5.08 -0.56 -3.74
N HIS A 235 6.23 -1.20 -3.60
CA HIS A 235 6.93 -1.34 -2.32
C HIS A 235 8.44 -1.27 -2.51
N ILE A 236 9.14 -0.79 -1.48
CA ILE A 236 10.60 -0.68 -1.43
C ILE A 236 11.13 -1.57 -0.31
N THR A 237 12.32 -2.15 -0.49
CA THR A 237 12.99 -2.92 0.58
C THR A 237 13.35 -2.02 1.77
N PRO A 238 13.38 -2.57 3.01
CA PRO A 238 13.69 -1.77 4.21
C PRO A 238 15.05 -1.08 4.17
N ASP A 239 16.01 -1.62 3.43
CA ASP A 239 17.33 -1.02 3.21
C ASP A 239 17.36 0.05 2.12
N GLY A 240 16.24 0.23 1.39
CA GLY A 240 16.10 1.24 0.34
C GLY A 240 16.79 0.90 -0.98
N ARG A 241 17.29 -0.34 -1.18
CA ARG A 241 18.08 -0.69 -2.36
C ARG A 241 17.28 -1.16 -3.56
N PHE A 242 16.12 -1.76 -3.34
CA PHE A 242 15.28 -2.34 -4.39
C PHE A 242 13.83 -1.89 -4.25
N LEU A 243 13.22 -1.56 -5.39
CA LEU A 243 11.82 -1.17 -5.47
C LEU A 243 11.12 -2.09 -6.46
N TYR A 244 9.86 -2.43 -6.16
CA TYR A 244 9.04 -3.32 -6.98
C TYR A 244 7.70 -2.67 -7.28
N THR A 245 7.17 -2.94 -8.48
CA THR A 245 5.81 -2.60 -8.88
C THR A 245 5.13 -3.81 -9.49
N SER A 246 3.79 -3.84 -9.47
CA SER A 246 3.00 -4.88 -10.12
C SER A 246 2.21 -4.31 -11.30
N ASP A 247 2.05 -5.11 -12.36
CA ASP A 247 1.12 -4.85 -13.47
C ASP A 247 0.14 -6.01 -13.61
N ARG A 248 -1.16 -5.68 -13.57
CA ARG A 248 -2.24 -6.65 -13.53
C ARG A 248 -2.54 -7.29 -14.89
N THR A 249 -2.30 -6.60 -15.99
CA THR A 249 -2.50 -7.14 -17.34
C THR A 249 -1.42 -8.14 -17.69
N ALA A 250 -0.17 -7.77 -17.46
CA ALA A 250 0.98 -8.63 -17.75
C ALA A 250 1.20 -9.73 -16.70
N SER A 251 0.59 -9.61 -15.52
CA SER A 251 0.87 -10.46 -14.35
C SER A 251 2.37 -10.51 -14.04
N LEU A 252 2.96 -9.33 -13.93
CA LEU A 252 4.39 -9.13 -13.69
C LEU A 252 4.65 -8.30 -12.43
N LEU A 253 5.78 -8.61 -11.80
CA LEU A 253 6.47 -7.71 -10.88
C LEU A 253 7.67 -7.10 -11.63
N SER A 254 7.77 -5.78 -11.61
CA SER A 254 8.92 -5.06 -12.16
C SER A 254 9.92 -4.76 -11.05
N ILE A 255 11.22 -4.91 -11.35
CA ILE A 255 12.31 -4.85 -10.37
C ILE A 255 13.18 -3.64 -10.71
N PHE A 256 13.39 -2.76 -9.72
CA PHE A 256 14.21 -1.56 -9.87
C PHE A 256 15.36 -1.58 -8.88
N GLN A 257 16.55 -1.18 -9.37
CA GLN A 257 17.66 -0.74 -8.53
C GLN A 257 17.40 0.69 -8.09
N VAL A 258 17.65 1.00 -6.83
CA VAL A 258 17.55 2.34 -6.27
C VAL A 258 18.96 2.86 -6.03
N SER A 259 19.28 4.08 -6.48
CA SER A 259 20.57 4.70 -6.20
C SER A 259 20.79 4.88 -4.70
N GLU A 260 22.05 4.98 -4.27
CA GLU A 260 22.41 5.10 -2.86
C GLU A 260 21.70 6.26 -2.15
N ASP A 261 21.53 7.39 -2.83
CA ASP A 261 20.84 8.55 -2.31
C ASP A 261 19.31 8.49 -2.46
N GLY A 262 18.76 7.49 -3.17
CA GLY A 262 17.34 7.32 -3.41
C GLY A 262 16.77 8.12 -4.58
N SER A 263 17.57 8.95 -5.26
CA SER A 263 17.08 9.89 -6.27
C SER A 263 16.82 9.27 -7.65
N VAL A 264 17.44 8.13 -7.97
CA VAL A 264 17.39 7.51 -9.30
C VAL A 264 16.96 6.06 -9.20
N LEU A 265 15.98 5.68 -10.02
CA LEU A 265 15.58 4.30 -10.26
C LEU A 265 16.14 3.82 -11.60
N SER A 266 16.53 2.54 -11.66
CA SER A 266 16.93 1.86 -12.87
C SER A 266 16.17 0.54 -12.97
N LEU A 267 15.41 0.33 -14.03
CA LEU A 267 14.70 -0.93 -14.27
C LEU A 267 15.72 -2.04 -14.54
N SER A 268 15.71 -3.09 -13.73
CA SER A 268 16.71 -4.18 -13.81
C SER A 268 16.13 -5.52 -14.23
N GLY A 269 14.81 -5.71 -14.17
CA GLY A 269 14.20 -6.96 -14.59
C GLY A 269 12.72 -7.04 -14.30
N HIS A 270 12.16 -8.19 -14.66
CA HIS A 270 10.76 -8.54 -14.46
C HIS A 270 10.64 -9.96 -13.94
N GLN A 271 9.64 -10.21 -13.11
CA GLN A 271 9.31 -11.54 -12.61
C GLN A 271 7.83 -11.83 -12.89
N PRO A 272 7.51 -12.85 -13.72
CA PRO A 272 6.13 -13.35 -13.80
C PRO A 272 5.63 -13.79 -12.43
N THR A 273 4.37 -13.48 -12.13
CA THR A 273 3.77 -13.79 -10.84
C THR A 273 2.33 -14.27 -11.00
N GLU A 274 1.63 -14.40 -9.89
CA GLU A 274 0.22 -14.82 -9.83
C GLU A 274 -0.67 -13.94 -10.71
N THR A 275 -1.73 -14.52 -11.25
CA THR A 275 -2.60 -13.83 -12.23
C THR A 275 -3.29 -12.62 -11.62
N GLN A 276 -3.13 -11.47 -12.26
CA GLN A 276 -3.69 -10.18 -11.85
C GLN A 276 -3.19 -9.75 -10.47
N PRO A 277 -1.88 -9.44 -10.33
CA PRO A 277 -1.27 -9.10 -9.05
C PRO A 277 -1.64 -7.67 -8.66
N ARG A 278 -2.70 -7.51 -7.87
CA ARG A 278 -3.15 -6.20 -7.40
C ARG A 278 -2.44 -5.73 -6.15
N GLY A 279 -2.05 -6.65 -5.27
CA GLY A 279 -1.32 -6.33 -4.04
C GLY A 279 -0.19 -7.30 -3.78
N PHE A 280 0.90 -6.79 -3.25
CA PHE A 280 2.04 -7.55 -2.75
C PHE A 280 2.67 -6.81 -1.57
N ASN A 281 3.58 -7.44 -0.85
CA ASN A 281 4.37 -6.74 0.15
C ASN A 281 5.73 -7.41 0.37
N ILE A 282 6.63 -6.70 1.04
CA ILE A 282 7.99 -7.14 1.35
C ILE A 282 8.08 -7.32 2.87
N ASP A 283 8.75 -8.36 3.33
CA ASP A 283 8.94 -8.60 4.75
C ASP A 283 9.89 -7.57 5.41
N HIS A 284 9.83 -7.48 6.72
CA HIS A 284 10.58 -6.45 7.48
C HIS A 284 12.10 -6.61 7.44
N ARG A 285 12.61 -7.75 6.95
CA ARG A 285 14.06 -7.96 6.73
C ARG A 285 14.48 -7.69 5.30
N GLY A 286 13.53 -7.55 4.37
CA GLY A 286 13.83 -7.42 2.95
C GLY A 286 14.32 -8.72 2.31
N GLU A 287 13.97 -9.87 2.90
CA GLU A 287 14.39 -11.20 2.42
C GLU A 287 13.34 -11.85 1.53
N PHE A 288 12.06 -11.51 1.72
CA PHE A 288 10.94 -12.12 1.02
C PHE A 288 9.96 -11.08 0.48
N LEU A 289 9.39 -11.39 -0.68
CA LEU A 289 8.26 -10.68 -1.27
C LEU A 289 7.11 -11.67 -1.41
N ILE A 290 5.89 -11.23 -1.04
CA ILE A 290 4.68 -12.04 -1.16
C ILE A 290 3.71 -11.33 -2.07
N SER A 291 3.34 -11.97 -3.18
CA SER A 291 2.44 -11.46 -4.21
C SER A 291 1.10 -12.19 -4.20
N ALA A 292 0.00 -11.46 -4.31
CA ALA A 292 -1.36 -12.01 -4.34
C ALA A 292 -1.97 -11.88 -5.73
N GLY A 293 -2.49 -12.99 -6.28
CA GLY A 293 -3.15 -13.01 -7.58
C GLY A 293 -4.68 -12.98 -7.44
N GLN A 294 -5.30 -11.87 -7.84
CA GLN A 294 -6.76 -11.71 -7.76
C GLN A 294 -7.53 -12.83 -8.48
N LYS A 295 -6.99 -13.32 -9.59
CA LYS A 295 -7.63 -14.34 -10.43
C LYS A 295 -7.13 -15.76 -10.19
N SER A 296 -6.01 -15.94 -9.50
CA SER A 296 -5.42 -17.25 -9.23
C SER A 296 -5.79 -17.83 -7.87
N ARG A 297 -6.37 -17.05 -6.97
CA ARG A 297 -6.73 -17.46 -5.58
C ARG A 297 -5.53 -17.95 -4.77
N HIS A 298 -4.34 -17.47 -5.12
CA HIS A 298 -3.09 -17.87 -4.49
C HIS A 298 -2.26 -16.64 -4.13
N ILE A 299 -1.40 -16.85 -3.16
CA ILE A 299 -0.23 -15.99 -2.92
C ILE A 299 1.02 -16.79 -3.26
N GLU A 300 2.05 -16.12 -3.72
CA GLU A 300 3.36 -16.70 -4.01
C GLU A 300 4.44 -15.97 -3.24
N VAL A 301 5.34 -16.74 -2.64
CA VAL A 301 6.48 -16.23 -1.88
C VAL A 301 7.72 -16.30 -2.75
N TYR A 302 8.45 -15.19 -2.80
CA TYR A 302 9.73 -15.05 -3.50
C TYR A 302 10.84 -14.74 -2.48
N ARG A 303 12.01 -15.32 -2.68
CA ARG A 303 13.24 -14.84 -2.02
C ARG A 303 13.81 -13.67 -2.81
N ILE A 304 14.15 -12.61 -2.12
CA ILE A 304 14.83 -11.44 -2.69
C ILE A 304 16.33 -11.70 -2.67
N ASN A 305 16.98 -11.64 -3.83
CA ASN A 305 18.42 -11.72 -3.92
C ASN A 305 19.04 -10.42 -3.38
N ALA A 306 19.85 -10.52 -2.34
CA ALA A 306 20.43 -9.37 -1.68
C ALA A 306 21.44 -8.59 -2.55
N ALA A 307 21.96 -9.20 -3.61
CA ALA A 307 22.93 -8.54 -4.50
C ALA A 307 22.27 -7.64 -5.55
N ASP A 308 21.15 -8.08 -6.15
CA ASP A 308 20.54 -7.43 -7.30
C ASP A 308 19.02 -7.27 -7.22
N GLY A 309 18.38 -7.75 -6.16
CA GLY A 309 16.94 -7.66 -5.96
C GLY A 309 16.11 -8.64 -6.82
N ALA A 310 16.75 -9.53 -7.58
CA ALA A 310 16.05 -10.54 -8.36
C ALA A 310 15.18 -11.43 -7.45
N LEU A 311 14.04 -11.88 -7.99
CA LEU A 311 13.08 -12.67 -7.24
C LEU A 311 13.19 -14.15 -7.62
N GLN A 312 13.33 -15.02 -6.62
CA GLN A 312 13.33 -16.46 -6.77
C GLN A 312 12.03 -17.04 -6.21
N PRO A 313 11.18 -17.66 -7.03
CA PRO A 313 9.96 -18.32 -6.55
C PRO A 313 10.29 -19.42 -5.54
N LEU A 314 9.58 -19.44 -4.40
CA LEU A 314 9.73 -20.46 -3.38
C LEU A 314 8.51 -21.41 -3.33
N ALA A 315 7.33 -20.87 -3.03
CA ALA A 315 6.13 -21.66 -2.89
C ALA A 315 4.87 -20.81 -3.11
N ARG A 316 3.79 -21.50 -3.48
CA ARG A 316 2.45 -20.95 -3.63
C ARG A 316 1.54 -21.50 -2.53
N TYR A 317 0.61 -20.67 -2.07
CA TYR A 317 -0.36 -21.05 -1.03
C TYR A 317 -1.75 -20.60 -1.44
N ALA A 318 -2.74 -21.48 -1.28
CA ALA A 318 -4.13 -21.17 -1.54
C ALA A 318 -4.68 -20.23 -0.45
N VAL A 319 -5.43 -19.22 -0.88
CA VAL A 319 -6.16 -18.28 -0.03
C VAL A 319 -7.62 -18.20 -0.49
N GLY A 320 -8.37 -17.19 -0.04
CA GLY A 320 -9.74 -16.97 -0.50
C GLY A 320 -9.83 -16.49 -1.95
N GLN A 321 -11.01 -16.08 -2.36
CA GLN A 321 -11.29 -15.58 -3.70
C GLN A 321 -10.98 -14.08 -3.81
N GLY A 322 -10.29 -13.70 -4.87
CA GLY A 322 -9.94 -12.32 -5.18
C GLY A 322 -8.89 -11.71 -4.26
N PRO A 323 -7.84 -12.43 -3.82
CA PRO A 323 -6.86 -11.87 -2.89
C PRO A 323 -6.19 -10.64 -3.50
N MET A 324 -6.17 -9.53 -2.75
CA MET A 324 -5.76 -8.25 -3.30
C MET A 324 -4.96 -7.35 -2.35
N TRP A 325 -4.79 -7.76 -1.11
CA TRP A 325 -4.05 -6.97 -0.13
C TRP A 325 -3.19 -7.87 0.74
N VAL A 326 -1.93 -7.49 0.91
CA VAL A 326 -0.95 -8.20 1.73
C VAL A 326 -0.34 -7.22 2.72
N SER A 327 -0.47 -7.51 4.02
CA SER A 327 0.18 -6.76 5.09
C SER A 327 1.07 -7.68 5.89
N ILE A 328 2.25 -7.23 6.29
CA ILE A 328 3.22 -8.03 7.05
C ILE A 328 3.55 -7.33 8.36
N LEU A 329 3.38 -8.05 9.46
CA LEU A 329 3.66 -7.59 10.82
C LEU A 329 4.92 -8.25 11.36
N ALA A 330 5.86 -7.46 11.88
CA ALA A 330 6.92 -7.95 12.74
C ALA A 330 6.41 -7.98 14.18
N LEU A 331 6.32 -9.17 14.78
CA LEU A 331 5.98 -9.33 16.19
C LEU A 331 7.15 -8.85 17.07
N GLY A 332 6.82 -8.24 18.20
CA GLY A 332 7.82 -7.69 19.14
C GLY A 332 8.64 -8.75 19.86
#